data_93895905e82a57c5d50c5308d23a731a
#
_entry.id   93895905e82a57c5d50c5308d23a731a
#
_cell.length_a   1.000
_cell.length_b   1.000
_cell.length_c   1.000
_cell.angle_alpha   90.00
_cell.angle_beta   90.00
_cell.angle_gamma   90.00
#
_symmetry.space_group_name_H-M   'P 1'
#
loop_
_entity.id
_entity.type
_entity.pdbx_description
1 polymer ?
#
loop_
_entity_poly.entity_id
_entity_poly.type
_entity_poly.pdbx_seq_one_letter_code
_entity_poly.pdbx_strand_id
1 'polypeptide(L)'
;MPAAHSRAFRDGKTLEGELAAAMHRVGALGVTYPDRYYASLVAKYEKDSVPYPHILTILGEPRIRSHFYYTNTLQRTGPFLDYGCGTGDNVRQLLRDGFPRAQVTAFDLSWESIDLGFDLYRDRDELKDLFVVQDTFPFGAEQFDTIYSGSVIHVIADDAELDGYLANAYRALRPGGVLFGSTLGIEDGTACGPDEHDPPRVSPRSVIVRRITAAGFTGSVIAAKPHEAHHPGDKKCVFEFCTKKPEER
;
A
#
# COMPACT_ATOMS: atom_id res chain seq x y z
N MET A 1 -9.78 -2.33 21.09
CA MET A 1 -9.93 -1.43 19.94
C MET A 1 -9.88 -0.01 20.43
N PRO A 2 -8.82 0.79 20.17
CA PRO A 2 -8.91 2.22 20.45
C PRO A 2 -9.88 2.84 19.45
N ALA A 3 -10.79 3.67 19.97
CA ALA A 3 -11.77 4.40 19.19
C ALA A 3 -11.10 5.13 18.02
N ALA A 4 -11.63 4.95 16.81
CA ALA A 4 -11.25 5.69 15.63
C ALA A 4 -11.44 7.18 15.92
N HIS A 5 -10.35 7.88 16.20
CA HIS A 5 -10.37 9.33 16.24
C HIS A 5 -10.60 9.78 14.80
N SER A 6 -11.69 10.49 14.58
CA SER A 6 -11.93 11.21 13.32
C SER A 6 -10.77 12.20 13.15
N ARG A 7 -9.70 11.78 12.44
CA ARG A 7 -8.64 12.70 12.06
C ARG A 7 -9.22 13.67 11.07
N ALA A 8 -9.29 14.93 11.45
CA ALA A 8 -9.75 15.98 10.56
C ALA A 8 -8.93 16.00 9.26
N PHE A 9 -9.59 16.27 8.14
CA PHE A 9 -8.90 16.51 6.89
C PHE A 9 -7.97 17.73 7.04
N ARG A 10 -6.76 17.65 6.44
CA ARG A 10 -5.78 18.74 6.51
C ARG A 10 -6.15 19.88 5.56
N ASP A 11 -5.63 21.07 5.81
CA ASP A 11 -5.59 22.20 4.88
C ASP A 11 -6.96 22.67 4.35
N GLY A 12 -8.00 22.61 5.19
CA GLY A 12 -9.36 23.03 4.79
C GLY A 12 -10.04 22.04 3.83
N LYS A 13 -9.48 20.86 3.62
CA LYS A 13 -10.09 19.79 2.83
C LYS A 13 -11.31 19.23 3.56
N THR A 14 -12.33 18.89 2.79
CA THR A 14 -13.57 18.28 3.30
C THR A 14 -13.70 16.85 2.76
N LEU A 15 -14.45 16.00 3.45
CA LEU A 15 -14.79 14.66 2.97
C LEU A 15 -15.41 14.72 1.56
N GLU A 16 -16.34 15.62 1.35
CA GLU A 16 -17.00 15.82 0.06
C GLU A 16 -16.01 16.16 -1.06
N GLY A 17 -15.10 17.12 -0.80
CA GLY A 17 -14.09 17.51 -1.78
C GLY A 17 -13.13 16.38 -2.13
N GLU A 18 -12.66 15.64 -1.15
CA GLU A 18 -11.73 14.51 -1.36
C GLU A 18 -12.43 13.32 -2.04
N LEU A 19 -13.69 13.02 -1.71
CA LEU A 19 -14.48 12.02 -2.42
C LEU A 19 -14.71 12.41 -3.88
N ALA A 20 -15.07 13.66 -4.15
CA ALA A 20 -15.24 14.16 -5.52
C ALA A 20 -13.93 14.03 -6.32
N ALA A 21 -12.80 14.40 -5.73
CA ALA A 21 -11.48 14.28 -6.37
C ALA A 21 -11.12 12.81 -6.64
N ALA A 22 -11.34 11.90 -5.68
CA ALA A 22 -11.12 10.47 -5.85
C ALA A 22 -12.01 9.88 -6.96
N MET A 23 -13.30 10.22 -6.97
CA MET A 23 -14.22 9.81 -8.05
C MET A 23 -13.77 10.33 -9.42
N HIS A 24 -13.28 11.55 -9.48
CA HIS A 24 -12.74 12.12 -10.74
C HIS A 24 -11.53 11.32 -11.25
N ARG A 25 -10.56 11.00 -10.37
CA ARG A 25 -9.39 10.19 -10.74
C ARG A 25 -9.80 8.79 -11.21
N VAL A 26 -10.68 8.12 -10.47
CA VAL A 26 -11.20 6.80 -10.83
C VAL A 26 -12.04 6.86 -12.11
N GLY A 27 -12.83 7.92 -12.30
CA GLY A 27 -13.57 8.19 -13.54
C GLY A 27 -12.66 8.32 -14.75
N ALA A 28 -11.49 8.95 -14.60
CA ALA A 28 -10.48 9.02 -15.66
C ALA A 28 -9.92 7.65 -16.07
N LEU A 29 -10.10 6.64 -15.23
CA LEU A 29 -9.76 5.25 -15.52
C LEU A 29 -10.91 4.47 -16.19
N GLY A 30 -12.01 5.13 -16.55
CA GLY A 30 -13.14 4.56 -17.28
C GLY A 30 -14.33 4.13 -16.40
N VAL A 31 -14.31 4.40 -15.11
CA VAL A 31 -15.44 4.10 -14.23
C VAL A 31 -16.52 5.16 -14.39
N THR A 32 -17.76 4.70 -14.55
CA THR A 32 -18.94 5.59 -14.65
C THR A 32 -19.79 5.48 -13.40
N TYR A 33 -20.38 6.59 -13.00
CA TYR A 33 -21.21 6.66 -11.81
C TYR A 33 -22.67 6.98 -12.16
N PRO A 34 -23.65 6.29 -11.57
CA PRO A 34 -25.07 6.65 -11.73
C PRO A 34 -25.36 8.02 -11.11
N ASP A 35 -26.47 8.63 -11.58
CA ASP A 35 -26.99 9.84 -10.95
C ASP A 35 -27.17 9.62 -9.43
N ARG A 36 -26.80 10.63 -8.64
CA ARG A 36 -26.87 10.63 -7.17
C ARG A 36 -25.91 9.67 -6.46
N TYR A 37 -25.05 8.92 -7.17
CA TYR A 37 -24.09 8.01 -6.52
C TYR A 37 -23.12 8.77 -5.61
N TYR A 38 -22.64 9.93 -6.03
CA TYR A 38 -21.82 10.79 -5.20
C TYR A 38 -22.50 11.14 -3.86
N ALA A 39 -23.75 11.59 -3.91
CA ALA A 39 -24.50 11.91 -2.68
C ALA A 39 -24.68 10.71 -1.75
N SER A 40 -24.84 9.51 -2.31
CA SER A 40 -24.92 8.29 -1.51
C SER A 40 -23.59 7.93 -0.83
N LEU A 41 -22.45 8.17 -1.50
CA LEU A 41 -21.13 7.97 -0.90
C LEU A 41 -20.83 8.99 0.20
N VAL A 42 -21.16 10.27 -0.02
CA VAL A 42 -21.03 11.31 1.01
C VAL A 42 -21.83 10.89 2.25
N ALA A 43 -23.12 10.57 2.11
CA ALA A 43 -23.96 10.15 3.23
C ALA A 43 -23.46 8.88 3.94
N LYS A 44 -22.85 7.93 3.21
CA LYS A 44 -22.24 6.75 3.80
C LYS A 44 -21.04 7.13 4.65
N TYR A 45 -20.08 7.86 4.10
CA TYR A 45 -18.80 8.14 4.77
C TYR A 45 -18.84 9.29 5.76
N GLU A 46 -19.86 10.13 5.77
CA GLU A 46 -20.17 11.02 6.88
C GLU A 46 -20.58 10.24 8.15
N LYS A 47 -21.28 9.12 7.97
CA LYS A 47 -21.75 8.26 9.05
C LYS A 47 -20.68 7.27 9.51
N ASP A 48 -20.05 6.58 8.55
CA ASP A 48 -19.18 5.42 8.82
C ASP A 48 -17.71 5.81 8.97
N SER A 49 -17.34 7.03 8.61
CA SER A 49 -15.98 7.57 8.48
C SER A 49 -15.11 6.81 7.45
N VAL A 50 -14.12 7.49 6.90
CA VAL A 50 -13.09 6.83 6.09
C VAL A 50 -12.01 6.23 7.01
N PRO A 51 -11.33 5.13 6.62
CA PRO A 51 -10.29 4.50 7.45
C PRO A 51 -9.22 5.48 7.94
N TYR A 52 -8.80 6.39 7.06
CA TYR A 52 -7.95 7.54 7.36
C TYR A 52 -8.08 8.60 6.25
N PRO A 53 -8.06 9.89 6.56
CA PRO A 53 -8.34 10.95 5.57
C PRO A 53 -7.44 10.92 4.35
N HIS A 54 -6.16 10.58 4.53
CA HIS A 54 -5.18 10.53 3.43
C HIS A 54 -5.50 9.45 2.37
N ILE A 55 -6.30 8.43 2.69
CA ILE A 55 -6.63 7.36 1.74
C ILE A 55 -7.33 7.91 0.49
N LEU A 56 -8.20 8.90 0.64
CA LEU A 56 -8.90 9.52 -0.47
C LEU A 56 -7.96 10.31 -1.39
N THR A 57 -6.87 10.88 -0.88
CA THR A 57 -5.92 11.66 -1.68
C THR A 57 -5.10 10.79 -2.64
N ILE A 58 -4.93 9.52 -2.33
CA ILE A 58 -4.11 8.56 -3.10
C ILE A 58 -4.93 7.57 -3.91
N LEU A 59 -6.23 7.43 -3.62
CA LEU A 59 -7.11 6.52 -4.31
C LEU A 59 -7.27 6.95 -5.79
N GLY A 60 -7.12 6.01 -6.71
CA GLY A 60 -7.06 6.25 -8.14
C GLY A 60 -5.65 6.44 -8.69
N GLU A 61 -4.63 6.46 -7.82
CA GLU A 61 -3.21 6.62 -8.20
C GLU A 61 -2.37 5.42 -7.70
N PRO A 62 -2.36 4.32 -8.45
CA PRO A 62 -1.65 3.10 -8.04
C PRO A 62 -0.14 3.33 -7.96
N ARG A 63 0.42 3.29 -6.78
CA ARG A 63 1.85 3.57 -6.52
C ARG A 63 2.79 2.57 -7.17
N ILE A 64 2.34 1.34 -7.35
CA ILE A 64 3.11 0.30 -8.03
C ILE A 64 3.54 0.74 -9.44
N ARG A 65 2.72 1.53 -10.14
CA ARG A 65 2.94 1.94 -11.51
C ARG A 65 4.24 2.75 -11.70
N SER A 66 4.63 3.54 -10.73
CA SER A 66 5.84 4.37 -10.79
C SER A 66 7.06 3.72 -10.16
N HIS A 67 6.92 2.52 -9.58
CA HIS A 67 8.01 1.82 -8.89
C HIS A 67 9.06 1.31 -9.89
N PHE A 68 10.36 1.57 -9.61
CA PHE A 68 11.45 1.25 -10.54
C PHE A 68 11.51 -0.24 -10.92
N TYR A 69 11.23 -1.15 -9.99
CA TYR A 69 11.23 -2.59 -10.26
C TYR A 69 10.06 -2.99 -11.15
N TYR A 70 8.87 -2.46 -10.90
CA TYR A 70 7.66 -2.76 -11.65
C TYR A 70 7.79 -2.34 -13.11
N THR A 71 8.29 -1.14 -13.36
CA THR A 71 8.39 -0.57 -14.71
C THR A 71 9.48 -1.22 -15.56
N ASN A 72 10.59 -1.63 -14.93
CA ASN A 72 11.79 -2.02 -15.67
C ASN A 72 12.08 -3.53 -15.63
N THR A 73 11.60 -4.26 -14.63
CA THR A 73 12.12 -5.59 -14.34
C THR A 73 11.02 -6.63 -14.13
N LEU A 74 9.85 -6.25 -13.64
CA LEU A 74 8.83 -7.21 -13.28
C LEU A 74 8.33 -7.98 -14.50
N GLN A 75 8.51 -9.29 -14.44
CA GLN A 75 7.86 -10.20 -15.39
C GLN A 75 6.42 -10.43 -14.90
N ARG A 76 5.44 -10.22 -15.78
CA ARG A 76 4.01 -10.34 -15.44
C ARG A 76 3.54 -11.80 -15.47
N THR A 77 4.26 -12.65 -14.74
CA THR A 77 3.99 -14.08 -14.65
C THR A 77 4.26 -14.57 -13.24
N GLY A 78 3.58 -15.64 -12.84
CA GLY A 78 3.71 -16.26 -11.53
C GLY A 78 2.84 -15.64 -10.45
N PRO A 79 2.64 -16.36 -9.34
CA PRO A 79 1.80 -15.89 -8.23
C PRO A 79 2.32 -14.59 -7.62
N PHE A 80 1.43 -13.61 -7.53
CA PHE A 80 1.69 -12.26 -7.05
C PHE A 80 0.82 -11.96 -5.82
N LEU A 81 1.39 -11.39 -4.77
CA LEU A 81 0.68 -10.90 -3.59
C LEU A 81 0.84 -9.38 -3.45
N ASP A 82 -0.27 -8.65 -3.37
CA ASP A 82 -0.32 -7.27 -2.86
C ASP A 82 -0.56 -7.34 -1.35
N TYR A 83 0.50 -7.16 -0.55
CA TYR A 83 0.51 -7.35 0.90
C TYR A 83 0.29 -6.01 1.63
N GLY A 84 -0.87 -5.84 2.23
CA GLY A 84 -1.39 -4.57 2.72
C GLY A 84 -1.99 -3.77 1.55
N CYS A 85 -2.96 -4.37 0.86
CA CYS A 85 -3.46 -3.89 -0.42
C CYS A 85 -4.32 -2.61 -0.31
N GLY A 86 -4.78 -2.24 0.89
CA GLY A 86 -5.59 -1.05 1.13
C GLY A 86 -6.83 -1.00 0.23
N THR A 87 -6.96 0.04 -0.57
CA THR A 87 -8.08 0.22 -1.50
C THR A 87 -8.04 -0.69 -2.73
N GLY A 88 -6.93 -1.42 -2.93
CA GLY A 88 -6.75 -2.32 -4.07
C GLY A 88 -6.44 -1.64 -5.40
N ASP A 89 -5.94 -0.40 -5.38
CA ASP A 89 -5.53 0.33 -6.59
C ASP A 89 -4.46 -0.44 -7.39
N ASN A 90 -3.49 -1.03 -6.68
CA ASN A 90 -2.41 -1.78 -7.30
C ASN A 90 -2.90 -3.07 -7.96
N VAL A 91 -3.87 -3.77 -7.33
CA VAL A 91 -4.52 -4.95 -7.92
C VAL A 91 -5.13 -4.60 -9.27
N ARG A 92 -5.90 -3.51 -9.31
CA ARG A 92 -6.55 -3.04 -10.54
C ARG A 92 -5.52 -2.62 -11.59
N GLN A 93 -4.40 -2.03 -11.17
CA GLN A 93 -3.32 -1.68 -12.08
C GLN A 93 -2.64 -2.92 -12.66
N LEU A 94 -2.37 -3.94 -11.84
CA LEU A 94 -1.81 -5.22 -12.31
C LEU A 94 -2.68 -5.83 -13.42
N LEU A 95 -4.00 -5.88 -13.18
CA LEU A 95 -4.95 -6.43 -14.16
C LEU A 95 -5.00 -5.62 -15.47
N ARG A 96 -4.99 -4.27 -15.37
CA ARG A 96 -4.94 -3.39 -16.56
C ARG A 96 -3.66 -3.58 -17.37
N ASP A 97 -2.55 -3.83 -16.71
CA ASP A 97 -1.25 -4.07 -17.34
C ASP A 97 -1.11 -5.50 -17.88
N GLY A 98 -2.19 -6.31 -17.81
CA GLY A 98 -2.25 -7.66 -18.38
C GLY A 98 -1.68 -8.75 -17.47
N PHE A 99 -1.54 -8.51 -16.17
CA PHE A 99 -1.18 -9.57 -15.22
C PHE A 99 -2.32 -10.61 -15.17
N PRO A 100 -2.03 -11.91 -15.28
CA PRO A 100 -3.09 -12.93 -15.27
C PRO A 100 -3.88 -12.89 -13.96
N ARG A 101 -5.18 -12.69 -14.05
CA ARG A 101 -6.09 -12.56 -12.88
C ARG A 101 -5.92 -13.71 -11.88
N ALA A 102 -5.81 -14.94 -12.36
CA ALA A 102 -5.66 -16.13 -11.52
C ALA A 102 -4.34 -16.18 -10.73
N GLN A 103 -3.40 -15.28 -11.01
CA GLN A 103 -2.11 -15.19 -10.33
C GLN A 103 -2.04 -14.02 -9.35
N VAL A 104 -3.05 -13.16 -9.29
CA VAL A 104 -3.07 -12.00 -8.39
C VAL A 104 -3.86 -12.34 -7.13
N THR A 105 -3.25 -12.10 -5.99
CA THR A 105 -3.89 -12.16 -4.67
C THR A 105 -3.62 -10.84 -3.95
N ALA A 106 -4.62 -10.33 -3.26
CA ALA A 106 -4.52 -9.17 -2.39
C ALA A 106 -4.83 -9.56 -0.95
N PHE A 107 -4.08 -9.03 0.00
CA PHE A 107 -4.30 -9.29 1.41
C PHE A 107 -4.27 -8.01 2.23
N ASP A 108 -5.24 -7.89 3.14
CA ASP A 108 -5.27 -6.85 4.17
C ASP A 108 -5.88 -7.40 5.47
N LEU A 109 -5.72 -6.67 6.57
CA LEU A 109 -6.25 -7.05 7.88
C LEU A 109 -7.73 -6.68 8.05
N SER A 110 -8.25 -5.76 7.23
CA SER A 110 -9.63 -5.27 7.35
C SER A 110 -10.27 -4.96 6.00
N TRP A 111 -11.59 -5.08 5.96
CA TRP A 111 -12.39 -4.71 4.78
C TRP A 111 -12.55 -3.19 4.59
N GLU A 112 -12.29 -2.37 5.58
CA GLU A 112 -12.63 -0.94 5.57
C GLU A 112 -12.06 -0.20 4.36
N SER A 113 -10.74 -0.34 4.11
CA SER A 113 -10.10 0.29 2.95
C SER A 113 -10.50 -0.37 1.63
N ILE A 114 -10.64 -1.70 1.63
CA ILE A 114 -11.04 -2.47 0.45
C ILE A 114 -12.46 -2.09 0.02
N ASP A 115 -13.37 -1.96 0.97
CA ASP A 115 -14.76 -1.57 0.73
C ASP A 115 -14.86 -0.16 0.13
N LEU A 116 -14.06 0.79 0.62
CA LEU A 116 -13.95 2.11 0.02
C LEU A 116 -13.46 2.03 -1.44
N GLY A 117 -12.46 1.19 -1.71
CA GLY A 117 -12.01 0.92 -3.06
C GLY A 117 -13.13 0.36 -3.95
N PHE A 118 -13.86 -0.65 -3.49
CA PHE A 118 -14.99 -1.20 -4.23
C PHE A 118 -16.10 -0.20 -4.48
N ASP A 119 -16.40 0.66 -3.52
CA ASP A 119 -17.40 1.70 -3.71
C ASP A 119 -17.00 2.68 -4.82
N LEU A 120 -15.73 3.07 -4.88
CA LEU A 120 -15.26 4.02 -5.87
C LEU A 120 -15.02 3.38 -7.24
N TYR A 121 -14.49 2.17 -7.29
CA TYR A 121 -14.25 1.46 -8.56
C TYR A 121 -15.49 0.72 -9.10
N ARG A 122 -16.48 0.43 -8.24
CA ARG A 122 -17.74 -0.26 -8.59
C ARG A 122 -17.54 -1.65 -9.22
N ASP A 123 -16.53 -2.37 -8.77
CA ASP A 123 -16.08 -3.63 -9.34
C ASP A 123 -16.05 -4.80 -8.32
N ARG A 124 -16.81 -4.66 -7.22
CA ARG A 124 -16.87 -5.68 -6.17
C ARG A 124 -17.23 -7.08 -6.68
N ASP A 125 -18.26 -7.18 -7.52
CA ASP A 125 -18.73 -8.47 -8.03
C ASP A 125 -17.68 -9.14 -8.92
N GLU A 126 -16.83 -8.34 -9.55
CA GLU A 126 -15.79 -8.82 -10.45
C GLU A 126 -14.49 -9.21 -9.72
N LEU A 127 -14.11 -8.49 -8.65
CA LEU A 127 -12.78 -8.61 -8.07
C LEU A 127 -12.73 -9.10 -6.63
N LYS A 128 -13.86 -9.22 -5.93
CA LYS A 128 -13.90 -9.56 -4.50
C LYS A 128 -13.12 -10.84 -4.15
N ASP A 129 -13.13 -11.83 -5.01
CA ASP A 129 -12.46 -13.12 -4.81
C ASP A 129 -10.93 -13.05 -4.87
N LEU A 130 -10.36 -11.94 -5.34
CA LEU A 130 -8.91 -11.70 -5.29
C LEU A 130 -8.46 -11.22 -3.90
N PHE A 131 -9.38 -10.74 -3.06
CA PHE A 131 -9.07 -10.13 -1.77
C PHE A 131 -9.28 -11.12 -0.63
N VAL A 132 -8.24 -11.34 0.13
CA VAL A 132 -8.23 -12.15 1.35
C VAL A 132 -8.11 -11.19 2.53
N VAL A 133 -9.05 -11.28 3.49
CA VAL A 133 -9.05 -10.45 4.69
C VAL A 133 -9.12 -11.33 5.92
N GLN A 134 -8.12 -11.23 6.77
CA GLN A 134 -8.01 -11.97 8.03
C GLN A 134 -7.17 -11.17 9.03
N ASP A 135 -7.39 -11.38 10.32
CA ASP A 135 -6.64 -10.71 11.40
C ASP A 135 -5.16 -11.12 11.45
N THR A 136 -4.79 -12.22 10.80
CA THR A 136 -3.43 -12.72 10.72
C THR A 136 -3.09 -13.13 9.30
N PHE A 137 -1.80 -13.10 8.97
CA PHE A 137 -1.30 -13.49 7.66
C PHE A 137 -1.59 -14.98 7.35
N PRO A 138 -2.43 -15.30 6.34
CA PRO A 138 -2.98 -16.66 6.17
C PRO A 138 -2.14 -17.56 5.27
N PHE A 139 -1.11 -17.03 4.59
CA PHE A 139 -0.40 -17.78 3.56
C PHE A 139 0.73 -18.62 4.14
N GLY A 140 0.88 -19.83 3.58
CA GLY A 140 1.96 -20.75 3.88
C GLY A 140 3.30 -20.38 3.23
N ALA A 141 4.27 -21.31 3.32
CA ALA A 141 5.56 -21.13 2.69
C ALA A 141 5.49 -21.23 1.15
N GLU A 142 6.32 -20.45 0.47
CA GLU A 142 6.65 -20.61 -0.96
C GLU A 142 5.46 -20.58 -1.93
N GLN A 143 4.49 -19.72 -1.64
CA GLN A 143 3.30 -19.59 -2.48
C GLN A 143 3.44 -18.54 -3.58
N PHE A 144 4.31 -17.54 -3.40
CA PHE A 144 4.41 -16.40 -4.30
C PHE A 144 5.80 -16.28 -4.93
N ASP A 145 5.83 -15.85 -6.19
CA ASP A 145 7.06 -15.46 -6.88
C ASP A 145 7.38 -13.99 -6.60
N THR A 146 6.34 -13.19 -6.37
CA THR A 146 6.48 -11.76 -6.14
C THR A 146 5.53 -11.29 -5.04
N ILE A 147 6.04 -10.47 -4.13
CA ILE A 147 5.23 -9.76 -3.13
C ILE A 147 5.48 -8.26 -3.28
N TYR A 148 4.41 -7.48 -3.37
CA TYR A 148 4.45 -6.03 -3.29
C TYR A 148 3.98 -5.56 -1.91
N SER A 149 4.69 -4.60 -1.33
CA SER A 149 4.38 -3.97 -0.05
C SER A 149 4.42 -2.45 -0.20
N GLY A 150 3.27 -1.85 -0.53
CA GLY A 150 3.15 -0.42 -0.79
C GLY A 150 2.69 0.36 0.44
N SER A 151 3.57 1.15 1.04
CA SER A 151 3.22 2.06 2.15
C SER A 151 2.76 1.36 3.43
N VAL A 152 3.23 0.14 3.71
CA VAL A 152 2.88 -0.63 4.91
C VAL A 152 3.91 -0.46 6.03
N ILE A 153 5.21 -0.54 5.72
CA ILE A 153 6.28 -0.58 6.74
C ILE A 153 6.21 0.60 7.71
N HIS A 154 5.91 1.80 7.24
CA HIS A 154 5.89 3.00 8.09
C HIS A 154 4.60 3.14 8.93
N VAL A 155 3.59 2.34 8.70
CA VAL A 155 2.36 2.35 9.53
C VAL A 155 2.38 1.31 10.64
N ILE A 156 3.34 0.37 10.63
CA ILE A 156 3.53 -0.62 11.69
C ILE A 156 4.40 0.01 12.79
N ALA A 157 3.79 0.30 13.95
CA ALA A 157 4.47 0.99 15.05
C ALA A 157 5.40 0.05 15.83
N ASP A 158 4.95 -1.16 16.11
CA ASP A 158 5.67 -2.14 16.92
C ASP A 158 6.78 -2.85 16.13
N ASP A 159 7.93 -3.01 16.76
CA ASP A 159 9.11 -3.61 16.12
C ASP A 159 8.94 -5.11 15.88
N ALA A 160 8.34 -5.84 16.82
CA ALA A 160 8.12 -7.28 16.68
C ALA A 160 7.05 -7.57 15.63
N GLU A 161 6.03 -6.70 15.52
CA GLU A 161 5.01 -6.78 14.47
C GLU A 161 5.64 -6.55 13.08
N LEU A 162 6.53 -5.56 12.94
CA LEU A 162 7.24 -5.33 11.68
C LEU A 162 8.16 -6.48 11.31
N ASP A 163 8.90 -7.02 12.28
CA ASP A 163 9.77 -8.18 12.05
C ASP A 163 8.93 -9.41 11.66
N GLY A 164 7.78 -9.62 12.28
CA GLY A 164 6.80 -10.64 11.90
C GLY A 164 6.23 -10.44 10.49
N TYR A 165 5.93 -9.19 10.11
CA TYR A 165 5.49 -8.82 8.77
C TYR A 165 6.52 -9.20 7.70
N LEU A 166 7.78 -8.83 7.91
CA LEU A 166 8.88 -9.16 6.98
C LEU A 166 9.17 -10.65 6.94
N ALA A 167 9.11 -11.35 8.09
CA ALA A 167 9.26 -12.81 8.17
C ALA A 167 8.15 -13.55 7.43
N ASN A 168 6.90 -13.07 7.50
CA ASN A 168 5.79 -13.60 6.74
C ASN A 168 6.00 -13.46 5.23
N ALA A 169 6.44 -12.29 4.76
CA ALA A 169 6.78 -12.06 3.37
C ALA A 169 7.90 -13.01 2.90
N TYR A 170 8.97 -13.14 3.69
CA TYR A 170 10.09 -14.03 3.39
C TYR A 170 9.65 -15.50 3.29
N ARG A 171 8.84 -15.97 4.26
CA ARG A 171 8.33 -17.34 4.26
C ARG A 171 7.45 -17.62 3.05
N ALA A 172 6.56 -16.70 2.69
CA ALA A 172 5.59 -16.88 1.62
C ALA A 172 6.19 -16.79 0.21
N LEU A 173 7.36 -16.18 0.06
CA LEU A 173 8.09 -16.15 -1.21
C LEU A 173 8.76 -17.49 -1.48
N ARG A 174 8.77 -17.91 -2.74
CA ARG A 174 9.60 -19.00 -3.24
C ARG A 174 11.08 -18.62 -3.22
N PRO A 175 12.00 -19.60 -3.17
CA PRO A 175 13.42 -19.33 -3.42
C PRO A 175 13.61 -18.54 -4.73
N GLY A 176 14.45 -17.50 -4.70
CA GLY A 176 14.62 -16.56 -5.82
C GLY A 176 13.51 -15.51 -5.96
N GLY A 177 12.42 -15.64 -5.22
CA GLY A 177 11.29 -14.70 -5.25
C GLY A 177 11.64 -13.31 -4.75
N VAL A 178 10.83 -12.32 -5.11
CA VAL A 178 11.11 -10.90 -4.92
C VAL A 178 10.08 -10.24 -4.01
N LEU A 179 10.57 -9.52 -3.00
CA LEU A 179 9.80 -8.52 -2.27
C LEU A 179 10.19 -7.13 -2.78
N PHE A 180 9.22 -6.35 -3.22
CA PHE A 180 9.45 -4.96 -3.56
C PHE A 180 8.32 -4.07 -3.02
N GLY A 181 8.57 -2.78 -2.90
CA GLY A 181 7.55 -1.88 -2.36
C GLY A 181 8.07 -0.50 -2.05
N SER A 182 7.26 0.26 -1.34
CA SER A 182 7.61 1.61 -0.93
C SER A 182 7.28 1.87 0.53
N THR A 183 8.07 2.75 1.16
CA THR A 183 7.83 3.20 2.53
C THR A 183 8.28 4.64 2.71
N LEU A 184 7.63 5.36 3.61
CA LEU A 184 8.11 6.67 4.04
C LEU A 184 9.30 6.51 4.99
N GLY A 185 10.27 7.39 4.87
CA GLY A 185 11.45 7.40 5.74
C GLY A 185 12.28 8.68 5.59
N ILE A 186 13.48 8.66 6.14
CA ILE A 186 14.46 9.75 6.07
C ILE A 186 15.82 9.21 5.67
N GLU A 187 16.63 10.04 5.01
CA GLU A 187 18.02 9.69 4.74
C GLU A 187 18.83 9.65 6.04
N ASP A 188 19.85 8.79 6.06
CA ASP A 188 20.71 8.61 7.22
C ASP A 188 21.38 9.94 7.61
N GLY A 189 21.47 10.19 8.92
CA GLY A 189 22.03 11.43 9.46
C GLY A 189 21.08 12.64 9.41
N THR A 190 19.89 12.47 8.87
CA THR A 190 18.85 13.50 8.85
C THR A 190 18.14 13.55 10.19
N ALA A 191 18.15 14.73 10.85
CA ALA A 191 17.27 14.96 12.00
C ALA A 191 15.87 15.32 11.49
N CYS A 192 14.88 14.55 11.87
CA CYS A 192 13.47 14.85 11.69
C CYS A 192 12.85 14.98 13.07
N GLY A 193 12.25 16.14 13.36
CA GLY A 193 11.44 16.30 14.58
C GLY A 193 10.14 15.50 14.46
N PRO A 194 9.54 15.09 15.59
CA PRO A 194 8.23 14.47 15.56
C PRO A 194 7.20 15.48 15.05
N ASP A 195 6.44 15.07 14.06
CA ASP A 195 5.22 15.76 13.59
C ASP A 195 4.02 14.95 14.07
N GLU A 196 3.04 15.59 14.68
CA GLU A 196 1.82 14.93 15.16
C GLU A 196 1.04 14.19 14.06
N HIS A 197 1.36 14.49 12.82
CA HIS A 197 0.74 13.93 11.63
C HIS A 197 1.59 12.84 10.97
N ASP A 198 2.78 12.56 11.52
CA ASP A 198 3.63 11.51 10.99
C ASP A 198 3.01 10.13 11.20
N PRO A 199 3.29 9.20 10.28
CA PRO A 199 2.99 7.80 10.55
C PRO A 199 3.80 7.34 11.77
N PRO A 200 3.36 6.26 12.43
CA PRO A 200 4.02 5.75 13.63
C PRO A 200 5.52 5.52 13.49
N ARG A 201 5.98 5.29 12.26
CA ARG A 201 7.38 4.97 11.99
C ARG A 201 7.91 5.74 10.77
N VAL A 202 8.79 6.70 11.02
CA VAL A 202 9.64 7.32 9.99
C VAL A 202 11.08 6.91 10.28
N SER A 203 11.55 5.87 9.59
CA SER A 203 12.84 5.25 9.87
C SER A 203 13.94 5.76 8.93
N PRO A 204 15.21 5.88 9.42
CA PRO A 204 16.37 6.04 8.56
C PRO A 204 16.49 4.89 7.55
N ARG A 205 17.07 5.20 6.39
CA ARG A 205 17.31 4.24 5.30
C ARG A 205 18.05 2.99 5.79
N SER A 206 19.12 3.17 6.56
CA SER A 206 19.94 2.07 7.10
C SER A 206 19.15 1.15 8.03
N VAL A 207 18.18 1.68 8.78
CA VAL A 207 17.31 0.90 9.65
C VAL A 207 16.40 0.00 8.83
N ILE A 208 15.81 0.53 7.74
CA ILE A 208 14.95 -0.24 6.83
C ILE A 208 15.76 -1.38 6.18
N VAL A 209 16.95 -1.07 5.65
CA VAL A 209 17.85 -2.10 5.06
C VAL A 209 18.19 -3.18 6.08
N ARG A 210 18.57 -2.80 7.30
CA ARG A 210 18.93 -3.75 8.35
C ARG A 210 17.80 -4.71 8.69
N ARG A 211 16.56 -4.23 8.81
CA ARG A 211 15.40 -5.09 9.11
C ARG A 211 15.09 -6.05 7.98
N ILE A 212 15.11 -5.57 6.74
CA ILE A 212 14.92 -6.41 5.55
C ILE A 212 16.00 -7.51 5.51
N THR A 213 17.26 -7.16 5.76
CA THR A 213 18.37 -8.12 5.79
C THR A 213 18.24 -9.10 6.95
N ALA A 214 17.83 -8.64 8.14
CA ALA A 214 17.60 -9.52 9.30
C ALA A 214 16.49 -10.53 9.07
N ALA A 215 15.49 -10.22 8.25
CA ALA A 215 14.46 -11.16 7.83
C ALA A 215 14.97 -12.24 6.84
N GLY A 216 16.22 -12.15 6.38
CA GLY A 216 16.85 -13.14 5.48
C GLY A 216 16.96 -12.72 4.02
N PHE A 217 16.44 -11.56 3.65
CA PHE A 217 16.52 -11.06 2.29
C PHE A 217 17.93 -10.60 1.91
N THR A 218 18.24 -10.67 0.61
CA THR A 218 19.54 -10.30 0.03
C THR A 218 19.39 -9.42 -1.21
N GLY A 219 20.48 -8.77 -1.63
CA GLY A 219 20.50 -7.96 -2.85
C GLY A 219 19.58 -6.75 -2.81
N SER A 220 19.41 -6.15 -1.63
CA SER A 220 18.49 -5.01 -1.47
C SER A 220 18.97 -3.78 -2.24
N VAL A 221 18.09 -3.24 -3.08
CA VAL A 221 18.23 -1.96 -3.76
C VAL A 221 17.19 -1.02 -3.17
N ILE A 222 17.60 0.16 -2.73
CA ILE A 222 16.71 1.21 -2.24
C ILE A 222 16.98 2.51 -2.96
N ALA A 223 15.95 3.05 -3.61
CA ALA A 223 15.97 4.34 -4.27
C ALA A 223 15.10 5.34 -3.49
N ALA A 224 15.64 6.53 -3.22
CA ALA A 224 14.87 7.60 -2.63
C ALA A 224 14.18 8.41 -3.73
N LYS A 225 12.91 8.72 -3.50
CA LYS A 225 12.14 9.70 -4.29
C LYS A 225 11.75 10.86 -3.38
N PRO A 226 11.72 12.09 -3.89
CA PRO A 226 11.18 13.19 -3.12
C PRO A 226 9.77 12.84 -2.64
N HIS A 227 9.53 13.10 -1.36
CA HIS A 227 8.16 13.15 -0.86
C HIS A 227 7.64 14.57 -1.14
N GLU A 228 6.43 14.69 -1.66
CA GLU A 228 5.78 15.99 -1.76
C GLU A 228 5.63 16.54 -0.34
N ALA A 229 6.49 17.51 -0.02
CA ALA A 229 6.56 18.10 1.30
C ALA A 229 5.25 18.85 1.58
N HIS A 230 4.56 18.48 2.64
CA HIS A 230 3.40 19.22 3.10
C HIS A 230 3.79 20.52 3.82
N HIS A 231 5.05 20.64 4.27
CA HIS A 231 5.59 21.83 4.92
C HIS A 231 6.99 22.17 4.44
N PRO A 232 7.37 23.46 4.36
CA PRO A 232 8.75 23.87 4.12
C PRO A 232 9.68 23.26 5.17
N GLY A 233 10.69 22.49 4.72
CA GLY A 233 11.65 21.83 5.61
C GLY A 233 11.33 20.36 5.93
N ASP A 234 10.26 19.79 5.43
CA ASP A 234 10.04 18.34 5.49
C ASP A 234 11.17 17.62 4.75
N LYS A 235 11.85 16.72 5.48
CA LYS A 235 13.01 15.97 4.98
C LYS A 235 12.68 14.51 4.71
N LYS A 236 11.40 14.18 4.74
CA LYS A 236 10.93 12.83 4.44
C LYS A 236 11.08 12.53 2.96
N CYS A 237 11.30 11.28 2.66
CA CYS A 237 11.36 10.76 1.30
C CYS A 237 10.58 9.45 1.22
N VAL A 238 10.16 9.11 0.02
CA VAL A 238 9.63 7.79 -0.27
C VAL A 238 10.79 6.90 -0.70
N PHE A 239 11.06 5.86 0.07
CA PHE A 239 11.99 4.81 -0.34
C PHE A 239 11.25 3.76 -1.13
N GLU A 240 11.66 3.58 -2.37
CA GLU A 240 11.32 2.39 -3.14
C GLU A 240 12.39 1.33 -2.91
N PHE A 241 11.98 0.12 -2.54
CA PHE A 241 12.92 -0.97 -2.28
C PHE A 241 12.58 -2.20 -3.12
N CYS A 242 13.61 -2.98 -3.44
CA CYS A 242 13.50 -4.29 -4.05
C CYS A 242 14.56 -5.21 -3.42
N THR A 243 14.16 -6.43 -3.07
CA THR A 243 15.02 -7.40 -2.43
C THR A 243 14.61 -8.82 -2.79
N LYS A 244 15.48 -9.81 -2.60
CA LYS A 244 15.23 -11.19 -3.00
C LYS A 244 15.35 -12.16 -1.83
N LYS A 245 14.50 -13.18 -1.83
CA LYS A 245 14.77 -14.41 -1.08
C LYS A 245 15.88 -15.19 -1.82
N PRO A 246 16.95 -15.62 -1.14
CA PRO A 246 18.00 -16.41 -1.78
C PRO A 246 17.43 -17.66 -2.47
N GLU A 247 18.08 -18.08 -3.56
CA GLU A 247 17.83 -19.39 -4.13
C GLU A 247 18.34 -20.47 -3.16
N GLU A 248 17.65 -21.59 -3.08
CA GLU A 248 18.18 -22.75 -2.36
C GLU A 248 19.44 -23.26 -3.08
N ARG A 249 20.49 -23.55 -2.30
CA ARG A 249 21.74 -24.11 -2.83
C ARG A 249 21.63 -25.61 -3.00
#